data_e20b7161f7178512a360d77986e11b1d
#
_entry.id   e20b7161f7178512a360d77986e11b1d
#
_cell.length_a   1.000
_cell.length_b   1.000
_cell.length_c   1.000
_cell.angle_alpha   90.00
_cell.angle_beta   90.00
_cell.angle_gamma   90.00
#
_symmetry.space_group_name_H-M   'P 1'
#
loop_
_entity.id
_entity.type
_entity.pdbx_description
1 polymer ?
#
loop_
_entity_poly.entity_id
_entity_poly.type
_entity_poly.pdbx_seq_one_letter_code
_entity_poly.pdbx_strand_id
1 'polypeptide(L)'
;MRKRTAAGLLFAMTVLILDSRCAAGSAREAIELCIGTLIPVLFPLFVLSATLVPALGAIRLPRLSKILGFPEGGGGLFLIGCAGGFPVGAACVAQAAKDRHLSREMGEDLLGLCSFCGPSFLFGVIGNALSLSEAAVLFAIQLETALLIAVFRRRSSPGSYRASAEAVSLPEAVRRAISSIATVCAWVILAGVAAGFLRRWLFPLLPVSLGIFLTGMLELTNGVFALEGLSPGLRLPFCAFFVTFGGVSVLLQIAALAAPAGLRMGKCIRQKTVQALLAAVIAILVQMIGPWAIALPLPVLIPKIAVEISGGVCYDNGRKEGITNAVSQKDGAVLPLLPL
;
A
#
# COMPACT_ATOMS: atom_id res chain seq x y z
N MET A 1 -23.01 -21.07 -2.36
CA MET A 1 -22.54 -19.70 -2.52
C MET A 1 -23.27 -18.93 -3.64
N ARG A 2 -23.43 -19.49 -4.85
CA ARG A 2 -24.07 -18.80 -5.99
C ARG A 2 -25.48 -18.22 -5.76
N LYS A 3 -26.38 -18.94 -5.06
CA LYS A 3 -27.77 -18.46 -4.83
C LYS A 3 -27.84 -17.22 -3.92
N ARG A 4 -27.05 -17.17 -2.85
CA ARG A 4 -27.00 -16.01 -1.93
C ARG A 4 -26.39 -14.78 -2.60
N THR A 5 -25.36 -14.97 -3.43
CA THR A 5 -24.75 -13.89 -4.21
C THR A 5 -25.72 -13.33 -5.24
N ALA A 6 -26.42 -14.20 -5.96
CA ALA A 6 -27.45 -13.78 -6.92
C ALA A 6 -28.58 -13.00 -6.25
N ALA A 7 -29.08 -13.47 -5.11
CA ALA A 7 -30.12 -12.76 -4.35
C ALA A 7 -29.65 -11.37 -3.89
N GLY A 8 -28.39 -11.25 -3.41
CA GLY A 8 -27.80 -9.95 -3.03
C GLY A 8 -27.67 -8.99 -4.22
N LEU A 9 -27.25 -9.48 -5.38
CA LEU A 9 -27.16 -8.66 -6.59
C LEU A 9 -28.53 -8.22 -7.09
N LEU A 10 -29.54 -9.10 -7.09
CA LEU A 10 -30.92 -8.76 -7.44
C LEU A 10 -31.48 -7.71 -6.47
N PHE A 11 -31.25 -7.86 -5.18
CA PHE A 11 -31.62 -6.85 -4.18
C PHE A 11 -30.97 -5.50 -4.48
N ALA A 12 -29.66 -5.47 -4.73
CA ALA A 12 -28.95 -4.23 -5.07
C ALA A 12 -29.50 -3.58 -6.34
N MET A 13 -29.78 -4.37 -7.40
CA MET A 13 -30.42 -3.87 -8.61
C MET A 13 -31.81 -3.29 -8.33
N THR A 14 -32.61 -3.96 -7.53
CA THR A 14 -33.96 -3.47 -7.15
C THR A 14 -33.86 -2.13 -6.42
N VAL A 15 -32.94 -2.00 -5.46
CA VAL A 15 -32.68 -0.75 -4.73
C VAL A 15 -32.27 0.38 -5.68
N LEU A 16 -31.35 0.12 -6.62
CA LEU A 16 -30.92 1.11 -7.62
C LEU A 16 -32.07 1.57 -8.53
N ILE A 17 -33.00 0.68 -8.88
CA ILE A 17 -34.13 1.01 -9.71
C ILE A 17 -35.19 1.78 -8.92
N LEU A 18 -35.50 1.36 -7.70
CA LEU A 18 -36.53 1.98 -6.86
C LEU A 18 -36.18 3.41 -6.44
N ASP A 19 -34.92 3.67 -6.19
CA ASP A 19 -34.43 5.03 -5.85
C ASP A 19 -33.35 5.48 -6.85
N SER A 20 -33.69 5.44 -8.12
CA SER A 20 -32.81 5.82 -9.23
C SER A 20 -32.32 7.28 -9.14
N ARG A 21 -33.10 8.18 -8.52
CA ARG A 21 -32.71 9.57 -8.31
C ARG A 21 -31.53 9.68 -7.33
N CYS A 22 -31.58 8.93 -6.21
CA CYS A 22 -30.47 8.87 -5.28
C CYS A 22 -29.22 8.25 -5.93
N ALA A 23 -29.38 7.13 -6.66
CA ALA A 23 -28.30 6.47 -7.36
C ALA A 23 -27.62 7.40 -8.39
N ALA A 24 -28.42 8.04 -9.26
CA ALA A 24 -27.92 8.92 -10.31
C ALA A 24 -27.27 10.20 -9.74
N GLY A 25 -27.87 10.79 -8.69
CA GLY A 25 -27.32 11.97 -8.01
C GLY A 25 -25.95 11.67 -7.41
N SER A 26 -25.85 10.60 -6.63
CA SER A 26 -24.57 10.18 -5.99
C SER A 26 -23.51 9.75 -7.00
N ALA A 27 -23.92 9.10 -8.11
CA ALA A 27 -23.00 8.78 -9.19
C ALA A 27 -22.46 10.05 -9.86
N ARG A 28 -23.30 11.06 -10.09
CA ARG A 28 -22.90 12.34 -10.67
C ARG A 28 -21.87 13.06 -9.76
N GLU A 29 -22.16 13.18 -8.46
CA GLU A 29 -21.21 13.76 -7.48
C GLU A 29 -19.85 13.06 -7.54
N ALA A 30 -19.84 11.72 -7.57
CA ALA A 30 -18.61 10.94 -7.64
C ALA A 30 -17.87 11.10 -8.99
N ILE A 31 -18.58 11.22 -10.11
CA ILE A 31 -18.00 11.49 -11.44
C ILE A 31 -17.38 12.89 -11.46
N GLU A 32 -18.07 13.91 -10.93
CA GLU A 32 -17.55 15.27 -10.83
C GLU A 32 -16.26 15.33 -10.01
N LEU A 33 -16.20 14.57 -8.88
CA LEU A 33 -14.98 14.41 -8.08
C LEU A 33 -13.86 13.74 -8.90
N CYS A 34 -14.17 12.69 -9.65
CA CYS A 34 -13.19 12.01 -10.50
C CYS A 34 -12.61 12.95 -11.57
N ILE A 35 -13.48 13.67 -12.31
CA ILE A 35 -13.07 14.53 -13.42
C ILE A 35 -12.41 15.81 -12.90
N GLY A 36 -12.98 16.44 -11.88
CA GLY A 36 -12.53 17.73 -11.37
C GLY A 36 -11.28 17.65 -10.50
N THR A 37 -11.05 16.52 -9.83
CA THR A 37 -9.96 16.41 -8.84
C THR A 37 -9.05 15.22 -9.09
N LEU A 38 -9.59 13.99 -9.15
CA LEU A 38 -8.74 12.79 -9.13
C LEU A 38 -7.96 12.62 -10.42
N ILE A 39 -8.60 12.75 -11.57
CA ILE A 39 -7.94 12.55 -12.87
C ILE A 39 -6.84 13.60 -13.09
N PRO A 40 -7.09 14.93 -12.94
CA PRO A 40 -6.04 15.93 -13.15
C PRO A 40 -4.82 15.75 -12.24
N VAL A 41 -5.03 15.37 -10.99
CA VAL A 41 -3.96 15.21 -10.00
C VAL A 41 -3.24 13.88 -10.15
N LEU A 42 -3.98 12.76 -10.23
CA LEU A 42 -3.39 11.43 -10.14
C LEU A 42 -2.85 10.91 -11.47
N PHE A 43 -3.45 11.30 -12.61
CA PHE A 43 -3.05 10.75 -13.90
C PHE A 43 -1.59 11.05 -14.27
N PRO A 44 -1.09 12.31 -14.21
CA PRO A 44 0.32 12.61 -14.46
C PRO A 44 1.26 11.87 -13.52
N LEU A 45 0.88 11.76 -12.24
CA LEU A 45 1.67 11.09 -11.23
C LEU A 45 1.67 9.56 -11.42
N PHE A 46 0.59 8.97 -11.92
CA PHE A 46 0.56 7.55 -12.29
C PHE A 46 1.45 7.25 -13.50
N VAL A 47 1.54 8.15 -14.48
CA VAL A 47 2.47 8.00 -15.60
C VAL A 47 3.92 8.01 -15.10
N LEU A 48 4.27 8.97 -14.23
CA LEU A 48 5.61 9.04 -13.63
C LEU A 48 5.90 7.82 -12.75
N SER A 49 4.94 7.38 -11.93
CA SER A 49 5.08 6.18 -11.11
C SER A 49 5.30 4.93 -11.96
N ALA A 50 4.59 4.78 -13.08
CA ALA A 50 4.74 3.63 -13.98
C ALA A 50 6.14 3.53 -14.60
N THR A 51 6.85 4.67 -14.79
CA THR A 51 8.25 4.68 -15.24
C THR A 51 9.23 4.48 -14.09
N LEU A 52 8.92 4.99 -12.89
CA LEU A 52 9.79 4.92 -11.72
C LEU A 52 9.84 3.51 -11.09
N VAL A 53 8.69 2.81 -11.08
CA VAL A 53 8.55 1.50 -10.43
C VAL A 53 9.59 0.48 -10.89
N PRO A 54 9.87 0.26 -12.19
CA PRO A 54 10.91 -0.67 -12.62
C PRO A 54 12.31 -0.27 -12.14
N ALA A 55 12.62 1.03 -12.15
CA ALA A 55 13.91 1.54 -11.66
C ALA A 55 14.09 1.28 -10.16
N LEU A 56 13.04 1.50 -9.36
CA LEU A 56 13.07 1.19 -7.92
C LEU A 56 13.18 -0.31 -7.64
N GLY A 57 12.54 -1.15 -8.46
CA GLY A 57 12.63 -2.61 -8.35
C GLY A 57 14.04 -3.16 -8.61
N ALA A 58 14.84 -2.48 -9.42
CA ALA A 58 16.23 -2.84 -9.70
C ALA A 58 17.18 -2.52 -8.51
N ILE A 59 16.76 -1.62 -7.59
CA ILE A 59 17.58 -1.22 -6.44
C ILE A 59 17.61 -2.35 -5.40
N ARG A 60 18.81 -2.87 -5.15
CA ARG A 60 19.02 -3.83 -4.07
C ARG A 60 19.23 -3.08 -2.75
N LEU A 61 18.35 -3.32 -1.81
CA LEU A 61 18.38 -2.73 -0.46
C LEU A 61 18.49 -3.83 0.60
N PRO A 62 19.65 -4.51 0.72
CA PRO A 62 19.78 -5.66 1.60
C PRO A 62 19.57 -5.29 3.07
N ARG A 63 20.01 -4.10 3.51
CA ARG A 63 19.79 -3.60 4.87
C ARG A 63 18.31 -3.35 5.14
N LEU A 64 17.60 -2.69 4.23
CA LEU A 64 16.16 -2.44 4.36
C LEU A 64 15.37 -3.76 4.34
N SER A 65 15.67 -4.67 3.41
CA SER A 65 15.07 -5.99 3.36
C SER A 65 15.24 -6.74 4.67
N LYS A 66 16.44 -6.68 5.26
CA LYS A 66 16.75 -7.33 6.54
C LYS A 66 15.98 -6.70 7.71
N ILE A 67 15.95 -5.37 7.81
CA ILE A 67 15.21 -4.63 8.84
C ILE A 67 13.72 -4.99 8.76
N LEU A 68 13.16 -4.96 7.55
CA LEU A 68 11.75 -5.29 7.30
C LEU A 68 11.47 -6.79 7.41
N GLY A 69 12.48 -7.65 7.57
CA GLY A 69 12.33 -9.11 7.55
C GLY A 69 11.79 -9.63 6.22
N PHE A 70 12.14 -8.97 5.11
CA PHE A 70 11.77 -9.34 3.76
C PHE A 70 12.82 -10.25 3.11
N PRO A 71 12.47 -10.99 2.05
CA PRO A 71 13.46 -11.68 1.25
C PRO A 71 14.44 -10.69 0.61
N GLU A 72 15.58 -11.16 0.19
CA GLU A 72 16.53 -10.35 -0.56
C GLU A 72 15.84 -9.72 -1.79
N GLY A 73 15.94 -8.41 -1.95
CA GLY A 73 15.20 -7.64 -2.96
C GLY A 73 13.81 -7.17 -2.54
N GLY A 74 13.23 -7.69 -1.45
CA GLY A 74 11.90 -7.28 -0.97
C GLY A 74 11.82 -5.82 -0.49
N GLY A 75 12.96 -5.21 -0.12
CA GLY A 75 13.05 -3.77 0.16
C GLY A 75 12.66 -2.91 -1.06
N GLY A 76 12.95 -3.37 -2.27
CA GLY A 76 12.50 -2.74 -3.51
C GLY A 76 10.97 -2.73 -3.65
N LEU A 77 10.30 -3.87 -3.33
CA LEU A 77 8.83 -3.94 -3.33
C LEU A 77 8.19 -2.96 -2.35
N PHE A 78 8.79 -2.79 -1.17
CA PHE A 78 8.32 -1.83 -0.18
C PHE A 78 8.42 -0.39 -0.73
N LEU A 79 9.56 -0.01 -1.32
CA LEU A 79 9.74 1.30 -1.94
C LEU A 79 8.77 1.53 -3.10
N ILE A 80 8.53 0.51 -3.92
CA ILE A 80 7.53 0.57 -4.99
C ILE A 80 6.14 0.85 -4.41
N GLY A 81 5.77 0.17 -3.32
CA GLY A 81 4.52 0.42 -2.61
C GLY A 81 4.43 1.84 -2.09
N CYS A 82 5.50 2.34 -1.45
CA CYS A 82 5.56 3.71 -0.93
C CYS A 82 5.45 4.77 -2.04
N ALA A 83 6.12 4.59 -3.16
CA ALA A 83 6.16 5.57 -4.25
C ALA A 83 4.94 5.48 -5.17
N GLY A 84 4.51 4.26 -5.51
CA GLY A 84 3.41 4.02 -6.44
C GLY A 84 2.01 4.09 -5.81
N GLY A 85 1.93 3.86 -4.50
CA GLY A 85 0.65 3.86 -3.78
C GLY A 85 -0.29 2.72 -4.16
N PHE A 86 -1.56 2.85 -3.72
CA PHE A 86 -2.62 1.92 -4.14
C PHE A 86 -2.93 2.08 -5.64
N PRO A 87 -3.16 1.01 -6.39
CA PRO A 87 -2.95 -0.41 -6.05
C PRO A 87 -1.58 -0.95 -6.49
N VAL A 88 -0.61 -0.08 -6.85
CA VAL A 88 0.65 -0.45 -7.51
C VAL A 88 1.49 -1.42 -6.68
N GLY A 89 1.67 -1.15 -5.39
CA GLY A 89 2.43 -2.03 -4.52
C GLY A 89 1.86 -3.44 -4.45
N ALA A 90 0.53 -3.55 -4.30
CA ALA A 90 -0.17 -4.83 -4.31
C ALA A 90 -0.04 -5.56 -5.65
N ALA A 91 -0.09 -4.83 -6.78
CA ALA A 91 0.09 -5.40 -8.12
C ALA A 91 1.49 -6.02 -8.27
N CYS A 92 2.53 -5.33 -7.81
CA CYS A 92 3.91 -5.84 -7.85
C CYS A 92 4.10 -7.09 -6.97
N VAL A 93 3.52 -7.11 -5.77
CA VAL A 93 3.54 -8.29 -4.88
C VAL A 93 2.80 -9.47 -5.52
N ALA A 94 1.61 -9.24 -6.06
CA ALA A 94 0.82 -10.27 -6.73
C ALA A 94 1.53 -10.84 -7.95
N GLN A 95 2.16 -9.98 -8.77
CA GLN A 95 2.95 -10.41 -9.92
C GLN A 95 4.15 -11.25 -9.49
N ALA A 96 4.91 -10.81 -8.48
CA ALA A 96 6.04 -11.55 -7.95
C ALA A 96 5.65 -12.94 -7.39
N ALA A 97 4.47 -13.04 -6.77
CA ALA A 97 3.94 -14.32 -6.30
C ALA A 97 3.49 -15.23 -7.48
N LYS A 98 2.87 -14.65 -8.51
CA LYS A 98 2.46 -15.35 -9.73
C LYS A 98 3.66 -15.92 -10.49
N ASP A 99 4.75 -15.16 -10.56
CA ASP A 99 6.00 -15.55 -11.22
C ASP A 99 6.87 -16.49 -10.34
N ARG A 100 6.34 -16.91 -9.18
CA ARG A 100 7.01 -17.78 -8.22
C ARG A 100 8.33 -17.22 -7.63
N HIS A 101 8.52 -15.90 -7.71
CA HIS A 101 9.63 -15.20 -7.05
C HIS A 101 9.36 -15.00 -5.55
N LEU A 102 8.10 -15.09 -5.13
CA LEU A 102 7.69 -15.09 -3.74
C LEU A 102 6.87 -16.34 -3.43
N SER A 103 7.08 -16.91 -2.24
CA SER A 103 6.16 -17.93 -1.73
C SER A 103 4.78 -17.29 -1.47
N ARG A 104 3.72 -18.09 -1.52
CA ARG A 104 2.37 -17.63 -1.21
C ARG A 104 2.29 -16.93 0.15
N GLU A 105 2.89 -17.55 1.17
CA GLU A 105 2.88 -17.01 2.53
C GLU A 105 3.54 -15.65 2.62
N MET A 106 4.71 -15.49 1.96
CA MET A 106 5.42 -14.23 1.87
C MET A 106 4.62 -13.18 1.08
N GLY A 107 4.00 -13.56 -0.04
CA GLY A 107 3.13 -12.68 -0.80
C GLY A 107 1.96 -12.17 0.05
N GLU A 108 1.28 -13.04 0.81
CA GLU A 108 0.21 -12.67 1.73
C GLU A 108 0.68 -11.70 2.83
N ASP A 109 1.92 -11.85 3.31
CA ASP A 109 2.52 -10.96 4.30
C ASP A 109 2.87 -9.59 3.71
N LEU A 110 3.35 -9.55 2.47
CA LEU A 110 3.77 -8.32 1.80
C LEU A 110 2.60 -7.49 1.26
N LEU A 111 1.45 -8.11 0.94
CA LEU A 111 0.29 -7.39 0.41
C LEU A 111 -0.10 -6.18 1.26
N GLY A 112 -0.21 -6.34 2.57
CA GLY A 112 -0.55 -5.25 3.47
C GLY A 112 0.57 -4.23 3.65
N LEU A 113 1.82 -4.72 3.76
CA LEU A 113 3.00 -3.88 4.00
C LEU A 113 3.43 -3.06 2.79
N CYS A 114 3.17 -3.53 1.57
CA CYS A 114 3.48 -2.81 0.33
C CYS A 114 2.27 -2.01 -0.22
N SER A 115 1.15 -1.98 0.52
CA SER A 115 -0.04 -1.24 0.13
C SER A 115 -0.13 0.07 0.91
N PHE A 116 0.24 1.16 0.27
CA PHE A 116 0.27 2.51 0.84
C PHE A 116 -0.73 3.44 0.14
N CYS A 117 -1.17 4.47 0.86
CA CYS A 117 -1.67 5.66 0.22
C CYS A 117 -0.46 6.42 -0.35
N GLY A 118 -0.34 6.46 -1.68
CA GLY A 118 0.85 7.00 -2.34
C GLY A 118 1.01 8.50 -2.19
N PRO A 119 2.24 9.02 -2.40
CA PRO A 119 2.52 10.45 -2.38
C PRO A 119 1.60 11.27 -3.29
N SER A 120 1.21 10.70 -4.44
CA SER A 120 0.28 11.30 -5.39
C SER A 120 -1.04 11.71 -4.74
N PHE A 121 -1.63 10.81 -3.96
CA PHE A 121 -2.88 11.08 -3.28
C PHE A 121 -2.67 11.95 -2.03
N LEU A 122 -1.64 11.66 -1.23
CA LEU A 122 -1.36 12.42 -0.02
C LEU A 122 -1.05 13.89 -0.30
N PHE A 123 -0.08 14.16 -1.18
CA PHE A 123 0.33 15.54 -1.47
C PHE A 123 -0.57 16.21 -2.51
N GLY A 124 -1.09 15.44 -3.49
CA GLY A 124 -1.93 15.98 -4.54
C GLY A 124 -3.39 16.17 -4.15
N VAL A 125 -3.99 15.24 -3.40
CA VAL A 125 -5.41 15.32 -3.02
C VAL A 125 -5.54 15.85 -1.59
N ILE A 126 -4.92 15.20 -0.61
CA ILE A 126 -5.06 15.56 0.79
C ILE A 126 -4.32 16.88 1.08
N GLY A 127 -3.15 17.10 0.48
CA GLY A 127 -2.40 18.36 0.62
C GLY A 127 -3.20 19.58 0.16
N ASN A 128 -4.07 19.42 -0.84
CA ASN A 128 -4.99 20.47 -1.29
C ASN A 128 -6.25 20.57 -0.40
N ALA A 129 -6.74 19.46 0.14
CA ALA A 129 -7.93 19.43 0.99
C ALA A 129 -7.66 19.88 2.44
N LEU A 130 -6.50 19.57 2.99
CA LEU A 130 -6.07 19.95 4.34
C LEU A 130 -4.91 20.94 4.28
N SER A 131 -3.67 20.43 4.24
CA SER A 131 -2.44 21.20 4.05
C SER A 131 -1.29 20.26 3.65
N LEU A 132 -0.24 20.81 3.02
CA LEU A 132 0.97 20.05 2.69
C LEU A 132 1.70 19.53 3.94
N SER A 133 1.67 20.27 5.04
CA SER A 133 2.27 19.86 6.31
C SER A 133 1.53 18.67 6.90
N GLU A 134 0.19 18.68 6.89
CA GLU A 134 -0.61 17.53 7.35
C GLU A 134 -0.43 16.30 6.45
N ALA A 135 -0.34 16.50 5.13
CA ALA A 135 0.00 15.43 4.19
C ALA A 135 1.37 14.79 4.50
N ALA A 136 2.39 15.60 4.82
CA ALA A 136 3.71 15.11 5.20
C ALA A 136 3.68 14.34 6.54
N VAL A 137 2.95 14.83 7.52
CA VAL A 137 2.73 14.15 8.80
C VAL A 137 2.02 12.81 8.58
N LEU A 138 0.96 12.76 7.78
CA LEU A 138 0.23 11.54 7.45
C LEU A 138 1.11 10.52 6.72
N PHE A 139 1.96 10.98 5.81
CA PHE A 139 2.92 10.12 5.13
C PHE A 139 3.92 9.51 6.10
N ALA A 140 4.47 10.32 7.01
CA ALA A 140 5.40 9.87 8.05
C ALA A 140 4.75 8.84 8.98
N ILE A 141 3.53 9.11 9.49
CA ILE A 141 2.75 8.18 10.32
C ILE A 141 2.51 6.85 9.60
N GLN A 142 2.16 6.91 8.31
CA GLN A 142 1.91 5.70 7.52
C GLN A 142 3.18 4.85 7.35
N LEU A 143 4.34 5.47 7.09
CA LEU A 143 5.62 4.78 6.99
C LEU A 143 6.04 4.18 8.34
N GLU A 144 5.93 4.95 9.41
CA GLU A 144 6.29 4.50 10.75
C GLU A 144 5.47 3.30 11.19
N THR A 145 4.14 3.37 11.05
CA THR A 145 3.25 2.25 11.41
C THR A 145 3.51 1.01 10.58
N ALA A 146 3.89 1.14 9.30
CA ALA A 146 4.30 0.03 8.46
C ALA A 146 5.61 -0.60 8.93
N LEU A 147 6.60 0.23 9.32
CA LEU A 147 7.87 -0.23 9.89
C LEU A 147 7.65 -0.95 11.22
N LEU A 148 6.80 -0.42 12.10
CA LEU A 148 6.42 -1.08 13.35
C LEU A 148 5.86 -2.47 13.10
N ILE A 149 4.87 -2.59 12.23
CA ILE A 149 4.27 -3.90 11.90
C ILE A 149 5.32 -4.83 11.27
N ALA A 150 6.18 -4.35 10.38
CA ALA A 150 7.21 -5.15 9.74
C ALA A 150 8.20 -5.73 10.75
N VAL A 151 8.63 -4.92 11.74
CA VAL A 151 9.59 -5.34 12.78
C VAL A 151 8.98 -6.32 13.78
N PHE A 152 7.68 -6.16 14.10
CA PHE A 152 7.01 -7.02 15.09
C PHE A 152 6.35 -8.27 14.51
N ARG A 153 6.23 -8.41 13.19
CA ARG A 153 5.67 -9.60 12.56
C ARG A 153 6.60 -10.81 12.71
N ARG A 154 6.00 -12.01 12.72
CA ARG A 154 6.78 -13.25 12.56
C ARG A 154 7.42 -13.26 11.17
N ARG A 155 8.69 -13.59 11.10
CA ARG A 155 9.42 -13.71 9.83
C ARG A 155 9.01 -14.98 9.11
N SER A 156 8.71 -14.84 7.84
CA SER A 156 8.56 -15.96 6.92
C SER A 156 9.94 -16.44 6.44
N SER A 157 10.00 -17.67 5.93
CA SER A 157 11.25 -18.27 5.43
C SER A 157 11.98 -17.37 4.43
N PRO A 158 13.33 -17.33 4.48
CA PRO A 158 14.10 -16.51 3.56
C PRO A 158 13.88 -16.99 2.12
N GLY A 159 13.53 -16.06 1.25
CA GLY A 159 13.44 -16.21 -0.19
C GLY A 159 14.26 -15.12 -0.85
N SER A 160 14.52 -15.22 -2.16
CA SER A 160 15.08 -14.14 -2.94
C SER A 160 14.03 -13.62 -3.91
N TYR A 161 13.95 -12.29 -4.06
CA TYR A 161 13.12 -11.63 -5.05
C TYR A 161 14.01 -10.81 -5.98
N ARG A 162 13.85 -10.96 -7.28
CA ARG A 162 14.45 -10.08 -8.29
C ARG A 162 13.32 -9.43 -9.08
N ALA A 163 13.21 -8.12 -9.00
CA ALA A 163 12.34 -7.39 -9.90
C ALA A 163 12.89 -7.43 -11.32
N SER A 164 12.02 -7.55 -12.31
CA SER A 164 12.40 -7.29 -13.70
C SER A 164 12.70 -5.80 -13.85
N ALA A 165 13.89 -5.48 -14.29
CA ALA A 165 14.36 -4.11 -14.49
C ALA A 165 14.04 -3.58 -15.90
N GLU A 166 13.05 -4.14 -16.58
CA GLU A 166 12.68 -3.68 -17.93
C GLU A 166 12.16 -2.24 -17.89
N ALA A 167 12.82 -1.37 -18.64
CA ALA A 167 12.40 0.00 -18.81
C ALA A 167 11.02 0.06 -19.47
N VAL A 168 10.10 0.80 -18.88
CA VAL A 168 8.77 1.00 -19.42
C VAL A 168 8.80 2.20 -20.37
N SER A 169 8.39 2.01 -21.62
CA SER A 169 8.26 3.10 -22.60
C SER A 169 7.16 4.08 -22.18
N LEU A 170 7.27 5.35 -22.55
CA LEU A 170 6.27 6.36 -22.22
C LEU A 170 4.85 5.99 -22.69
N PRO A 171 4.62 5.47 -23.92
CA PRO A 171 3.29 5.03 -24.33
C PRO A 171 2.73 3.90 -23.43
N GLU A 172 3.57 2.96 -23.02
CA GLU A 172 3.17 1.90 -22.10
C GLU A 172 2.86 2.44 -20.69
N ALA A 173 3.65 3.41 -20.20
CA ALA A 173 3.39 4.09 -18.93
C ALA A 173 2.05 4.81 -18.95
N VAL A 174 1.73 5.52 -20.04
CA VAL A 174 0.43 6.18 -20.24
C VAL A 174 -0.70 5.15 -20.25
N ARG A 175 -0.57 4.04 -20.96
CA ARG A 175 -1.58 2.97 -20.98
C ARG A 175 -1.84 2.39 -19.60
N ARG A 176 -0.80 2.13 -18.82
CA ARG A 176 -0.89 1.67 -17.43
C ARG A 176 -1.57 2.69 -16.53
N ALA A 177 -1.24 3.97 -16.69
CA ALA A 177 -1.86 5.06 -15.94
C ALA A 177 -3.37 5.18 -16.25
N ILE A 178 -3.78 5.06 -17.53
CA ILE A 178 -5.19 5.04 -17.94
C ILE A 178 -5.95 3.90 -17.24
N SER A 179 -5.40 2.69 -17.25
CA SER A 179 -6.02 1.54 -16.58
C SER A 179 -6.13 1.75 -15.06
N SER A 180 -5.10 2.31 -14.44
CA SER A 180 -5.09 2.57 -13.01
C SER A 180 -6.11 3.62 -12.61
N ILE A 181 -6.15 4.76 -13.30
CA ILE A 181 -7.09 5.84 -12.97
C ILE A 181 -8.54 5.44 -13.26
N ALA A 182 -8.79 4.71 -14.35
CA ALA A 182 -10.13 4.19 -14.64
C ALA A 182 -10.62 3.23 -13.54
N THR A 183 -9.73 2.38 -13.03
CA THR A 183 -10.04 1.47 -11.92
C THR A 183 -10.36 2.25 -10.64
N VAL A 184 -9.55 3.27 -10.29
CA VAL A 184 -9.80 4.12 -9.12
C VAL A 184 -11.16 4.81 -9.27
N CYS A 185 -11.42 5.50 -10.39
CA CYS A 185 -12.69 6.19 -10.61
C CYS A 185 -13.89 5.25 -10.55
N ALA A 186 -13.79 4.05 -11.13
CA ALA A 186 -14.88 3.06 -11.06
C ALA A 186 -15.23 2.69 -9.61
N TRP A 187 -14.22 2.45 -8.74
CA TRP A 187 -14.46 2.16 -7.34
C TRP A 187 -14.98 3.37 -6.55
N VAL A 188 -14.49 4.57 -6.83
CA VAL A 188 -14.98 5.82 -6.23
C VAL A 188 -16.47 6.03 -6.56
N ILE A 189 -16.86 5.82 -7.81
CA ILE A 189 -18.27 5.94 -8.26
C ILE A 189 -19.14 4.89 -7.56
N LEU A 190 -18.75 3.62 -7.57
CA LEU A 190 -19.52 2.56 -6.93
C LEU A 190 -19.69 2.80 -5.42
N ALA A 191 -18.61 3.17 -4.74
CA ALA A 191 -18.64 3.47 -3.31
C ALA A 191 -19.41 4.77 -3.02
N GLY A 192 -19.33 5.77 -3.91
CA GLY A 192 -20.10 7.01 -3.83
C GLY A 192 -21.59 6.76 -3.87
N VAL A 193 -22.05 5.88 -4.79
CA VAL A 193 -23.46 5.46 -4.86
C VAL A 193 -23.88 4.74 -3.56
N ALA A 194 -23.08 3.80 -3.07
CA ALA A 194 -23.37 3.10 -1.82
C ALA A 194 -23.42 4.09 -0.62
N ALA A 195 -22.48 5.03 -0.54
CA ALA A 195 -22.46 6.09 0.47
C ALA A 195 -23.71 7.00 0.37
N GLY A 196 -24.18 7.29 -0.85
CA GLY A 196 -25.39 8.06 -1.09
C GLY A 196 -26.62 7.42 -0.48
N PHE A 197 -26.81 6.10 -0.67
CA PHE A 197 -27.89 5.35 -0.03
C PHE A 197 -27.74 5.34 1.51
N LEU A 198 -26.52 5.17 2.03
CA LEU A 198 -26.30 5.23 3.47
C LEU A 198 -26.61 6.62 4.03
N ARG A 199 -26.18 7.69 3.35
CA ARG A 199 -26.52 9.08 3.72
C ARG A 199 -28.01 9.32 3.77
N ARG A 200 -28.77 8.75 2.84
CA ARG A 200 -30.21 8.92 2.75
C ARG A 200 -30.99 8.12 3.80
N TRP A 201 -30.61 6.87 4.05
CA TRP A 201 -31.42 5.95 4.83
C TRP A 201 -30.89 5.68 6.25
N LEU A 202 -29.55 5.70 6.42
CA LEU A 202 -28.93 5.30 7.67
C LEU A 202 -28.35 6.48 8.45
N PHE A 203 -27.68 7.42 7.81
CA PHE A 203 -26.97 8.51 8.52
C PHE A 203 -27.90 9.47 9.30
N PRO A 204 -29.16 9.73 8.89
CA PRO A 204 -30.08 10.51 9.72
C PRO A 204 -30.32 9.91 11.12
N LEU A 205 -30.05 8.60 11.28
CA LEU A 205 -30.21 7.86 12.54
C LEU A 205 -28.90 7.79 13.33
N LEU A 206 -27.78 8.31 12.80
CA LEU A 206 -26.44 8.18 13.38
C LEU A 206 -25.84 9.55 13.71
N PRO A 207 -24.93 9.60 14.72
CA PRO A 207 -24.09 10.76 14.91
C PRO A 207 -23.27 11.09 13.64
N VAL A 208 -23.10 12.38 13.33
CA VAL A 208 -22.41 12.85 12.12
C VAL A 208 -21.02 12.21 11.98
N SER A 209 -20.25 12.15 13.07
CA SER A 209 -18.91 11.54 13.09
C SER A 209 -18.92 10.06 12.67
N LEU A 210 -19.95 9.30 13.09
CA LEU A 210 -20.09 7.90 12.70
C LEU A 210 -20.47 7.77 11.22
N GLY A 211 -21.32 8.65 10.71
CA GLY A 211 -21.65 8.70 9.26
C GLY A 211 -20.42 8.98 8.40
N ILE A 212 -19.60 9.95 8.81
CA ILE A 212 -18.32 10.27 8.15
C ILE A 212 -17.35 9.09 8.22
N PHE A 213 -17.23 8.45 9.40
CA PHE A 213 -16.39 7.27 9.56
C PHE A 213 -16.80 6.12 8.62
N LEU A 214 -18.09 5.83 8.53
CA LEU A 214 -18.61 4.81 7.61
C LEU A 214 -18.36 5.16 6.14
N THR A 215 -18.45 6.44 5.78
CA THR A 215 -18.10 6.91 4.43
C THR A 215 -16.64 6.61 4.10
N GLY A 216 -15.70 6.96 4.98
CA GLY A 216 -14.27 6.68 4.79
C GLY A 216 -13.92 5.19 4.85
N MET A 217 -14.69 4.40 5.62
CA MET A 217 -14.58 2.95 5.62
C MET A 217 -14.99 2.32 4.28
N LEU A 218 -15.96 2.91 3.59
CA LEU A 218 -16.35 2.45 2.26
C LEU A 218 -15.33 2.86 1.21
N GLU A 219 -14.95 4.16 1.21
CA GLU A 219 -14.06 4.70 0.20
C GLU A 219 -13.26 5.89 0.76
N LEU A 220 -11.94 5.78 0.58
CA LEU A 220 -10.96 6.72 1.11
C LEU A 220 -11.22 8.17 0.69
N THR A 221 -11.48 8.42 -0.59
CA THR A 221 -11.59 9.77 -1.15
C THR A 221 -12.84 10.49 -0.61
N ASN A 222 -13.98 9.82 -0.65
CA ASN A 222 -15.23 10.33 -0.09
C ASN A 222 -15.10 10.57 1.42
N GLY A 223 -14.38 9.68 2.13
CA GLY A 223 -14.07 9.84 3.55
C GLY A 223 -13.26 11.10 3.83
N VAL A 224 -12.19 11.35 3.06
CA VAL A 224 -11.32 12.53 3.23
C VAL A 224 -12.10 13.82 3.00
N PHE A 225 -12.88 13.92 1.92
CA PHE A 225 -13.69 15.11 1.67
C PHE A 225 -14.80 15.31 2.71
N ALA A 226 -15.33 14.25 3.30
CA ALA A 226 -16.32 14.35 4.38
C ALA A 226 -15.73 14.86 5.71
N LEU A 227 -14.39 14.90 5.89
CA LEU A 227 -13.74 15.37 7.11
C LEU A 227 -14.04 16.83 7.46
N GLU A 228 -14.40 17.65 6.46
CA GLU A 228 -14.81 19.04 6.70
C GLU A 228 -15.99 19.15 7.69
N GLY A 229 -16.86 18.14 7.72
CA GLY A 229 -17.97 18.05 8.68
C GLY A 229 -17.57 17.67 10.11
N LEU A 230 -16.28 17.38 10.38
CA LEU A 230 -15.78 17.04 11.72
C LEU A 230 -15.18 18.25 12.45
N SER A 231 -15.20 18.16 13.80
CA SER A 231 -14.40 19.06 14.62
C SER A 231 -12.91 18.93 14.28
N PRO A 232 -12.11 20.03 14.35
CA PRO A 232 -10.69 20.02 13.96
C PRO A 232 -9.89 18.91 14.66
N GLY A 233 -10.15 18.61 15.93
CA GLY A 233 -9.47 17.57 16.68
C GLY A 233 -9.69 16.14 16.18
N LEU A 234 -10.73 15.89 15.40
CA LEU A 234 -11.02 14.55 14.84
C LEU A 234 -10.55 14.39 13.39
N ARG A 235 -10.26 15.49 12.68
CA ARG A 235 -9.91 15.44 11.25
C ARG A 235 -8.64 14.64 10.99
N LEU A 236 -7.55 14.99 11.68
CA LEU A 236 -6.25 14.32 11.46
C LEU A 236 -6.28 12.84 11.86
N PRO A 237 -6.81 12.41 13.03
CA PRO A 237 -6.93 11.00 13.39
C PRO A 237 -7.79 10.17 12.41
N PHE A 238 -8.93 10.72 11.96
CA PHE A 238 -9.77 10.05 10.98
C PHE A 238 -9.09 9.96 9.63
N CYS A 239 -8.42 11.04 9.19
CA CYS A 239 -7.64 11.04 7.96
C CYS A 239 -6.51 10.01 8.03
N ALA A 240 -5.73 9.96 9.13
CA ALA A 240 -4.68 8.97 9.34
C ALA A 240 -5.21 7.53 9.27
N PHE A 241 -6.37 7.29 9.87
CA PHE A 241 -7.05 6.00 9.78
C PHE A 241 -7.40 5.68 8.32
N PHE A 242 -8.08 6.59 7.62
CA PHE A 242 -8.57 6.36 6.26
C PHE A 242 -7.43 6.12 5.26
N VAL A 243 -6.40 6.98 5.26
CA VAL A 243 -5.25 6.83 4.34
C VAL A 243 -4.47 5.55 4.58
N THR A 244 -4.44 5.09 5.82
CA THR A 244 -3.71 3.88 6.19
C THR A 244 -4.53 2.62 5.92
N PHE A 245 -5.83 2.61 6.20
CA PHE A 245 -6.74 1.51 5.93
C PHE A 245 -7.04 1.36 4.44
N GLY A 246 -7.27 2.47 3.75
CA GLY A 246 -7.59 2.54 2.33
C GLY A 246 -9.09 2.40 2.01
N GLY A 247 -9.92 1.98 2.97
CA GLY A 247 -11.34 1.69 2.76
C GLY A 247 -11.59 0.34 2.07
N VAL A 248 -12.86 -0.06 2.05
CA VAL A 248 -13.31 -1.32 1.44
C VAL A 248 -13.03 -1.32 -0.07
N SER A 249 -13.19 -0.17 -0.75
CA SER A 249 -12.90 -0.02 -2.18
C SER A 249 -11.48 -0.42 -2.54
N VAL A 250 -10.47 0.07 -1.78
CA VAL A 250 -9.06 -0.28 -1.98
C VAL A 250 -8.78 -1.74 -1.64
N LEU A 251 -9.37 -2.26 -0.56
CA LEU A 251 -9.21 -3.68 -0.21
C LEU A 251 -9.78 -4.60 -1.30
N LEU A 252 -10.86 -4.22 -1.97
CA LEU A 252 -11.41 -4.97 -3.10
C LEU A 252 -10.50 -4.87 -4.35
N GLN A 253 -9.87 -3.72 -4.60
CA GLN A 253 -8.85 -3.57 -5.66
C GLN A 253 -7.67 -4.49 -5.41
N ILE A 254 -7.13 -4.51 -4.17
CA ILE A 254 -6.05 -5.41 -3.77
C ILE A 254 -6.48 -6.88 -3.93
N ALA A 255 -7.70 -7.23 -3.51
CA ALA A 255 -8.24 -8.58 -3.63
C ALA A 255 -8.35 -9.04 -5.10
N ALA A 256 -8.77 -8.14 -6.00
CA ALA A 256 -8.84 -8.42 -7.44
C ALA A 256 -7.46 -8.74 -8.04
N LEU A 257 -6.40 -8.08 -7.57
CA LEU A 257 -5.01 -8.34 -7.98
C LEU A 257 -4.44 -9.61 -7.31
N ALA A 258 -4.77 -9.85 -6.05
CA ALA A 258 -4.25 -10.97 -5.26
C ALA A 258 -4.86 -12.32 -5.67
N ALA A 259 -6.14 -12.35 -6.07
CA ALA A 259 -6.87 -13.57 -6.38
C ALA A 259 -6.24 -14.39 -7.52
N PRO A 260 -5.83 -13.82 -8.69
CA PRO A 260 -5.17 -14.56 -9.76
C PRO A 260 -3.81 -15.14 -9.36
N ALA A 261 -3.16 -14.56 -8.34
CA ALA A 261 -1.89 -15.06 -7.77
C ALA A 261 -2.11 -16.09 -6.65
N GLY A 262 -3.34 -16.46 -6.33
CA GLY A 262 -3.71 -17.39 -5.27
C GLY A 262 -3.46 -16.88 -3.85
N LEU A 263 -3.31 -15.54 -3.66
CA LEU A 263 -3.06 -14.92 -2.36
C LEU A 263 -4.38 -14.67 -1.61
N ARG A 264 -4.36 -14.86 -0.29
CA ARG A 264 -5.50 -14.61 0.59
C ARG A 264 -5.42 -13.23 1.23
N MET A 265 -6.56 -12.57 1.38
CA MET A 265 -6.64 -11.21 1.93
C MET A 265 -6.59 -11.14 3.47
N GLY A 266 -6.76 -12.26 4.17
CA GLY A 266 -6.92 -12.24 5.64
C GLY A 266 -5.79 -11.56 6.40
N LYS A 267 -4.52 -11.85 6.03
CA LYS A 267 -3.35 -11.20 6.63
C LYS A 267 -3.30 -9.71 6.27
N CYS A 268 -3.56 -9.35 5.01
CA CYS A 268 -3.59 -7.97 4.54
C CYS A 268 -4.63 -7.14 5.30
N ILE A 269 -5.87 -7.61 5.41
CA ILE A 269 -6.95 -6.91 6.12
C ILE A 269 -6.55 -6.69 7.59
N ARG A 270 -6.06 -7.74 8.27
CA ARG A 270 -5.63 -7.63 9.66
C ARG A 270 -4.49 -6.62 9.84
N GLN A 271 -3.47 -6.67 8.97
CA GLN A 271 -2.35 -5.72 9.01
C GLN A 271 -2.83 -4.29 8.79
N LYS A 272 -3.67 -4.05 7.78
CA LYS A 272 -4.22 -2.72 7.48
C LYS A 272 -5.09 -2.20 8.62
N THR A 273 -5.90 -3.04 9.26
CA THR A 273 -6.70 -2.65 10.43
C THR A 273 -5.81 -2.23 11.60
N VAL A 274 -4.82 -3.05 11.97
CA VAL A 274 -3.88 -2.73 13.05
C VAL A 274 -3.08 -1.47 12.73
N GLN A 275 -2.59 -1.34 11.50
CA GLN A 275 -1.85 -0.18 11.03
C GLN A 275 -2.68 1.10 11.11
N ALA A 276 -3.94 1.06 10.70
CA ALA A 276 -4.85 2.20 10.73
C ALA A 276 -5.20 2.64 12.15
N LEU A 277 -5.41 1.69 13.07
CA LEU A 277 -5.63 2.00 14.49
C LEU A 277 -4.40 2.65 15.11
N LEU A 278 -3.20 2.12 14.86
CA LEU A 278 -1.95 2.72 15.31
C LEU A 278 -1.76 4.12 14.72
N ALA A 279 -2.05 4.30 13.42
CA ALA A 279 -1.95 5.58 12.75
C ALA A 279 -2.88 6.63 13.38
N ALA A 280 -4.11 6.26 13.70
CA ALA A 280 -5.05 7.15 14.38
C ALA A 280 -4.55 7.55 15.79
N VAL A 281 -4.00 6.59 16.54
CA VAL A 281 -3.42 6.86 17.87
C VAL A 281 -2.23 7.82 17.77
N ILE A 282 -1.29 7.58 16.84
CA ILE A 282 -0.14 8.46 16.64
C ILE A 282 -0.61 9.85 16.18
N ALA A 283 -1.64 9.95 15.34
CA ALA A 283 -2.19 11.22 14.92
C ALA A 283 -2.79 12.01 16.10
N ILE A 284 -3.45 11.35 17.05
CA ILE A 284 -3.93 11.99 18.31
C ILE A 284 -2.72 12.50 19.11
N LEU A 285 -1.68 11.69 19.27
CA LEU A 285 -0.47 12.09 19.99
C LEU A 285 0.23 13.27 19.31
N VAL A 286 0.29 13.28 17.97
CA VAL A 286 0.83 14.43 17.21
C VAL A 286 0.07 15.71 17.51
N GLN A 287 -1.24 15.66 17.63
CA GLN A 287 -2.05 16.82 17.99
C GLN A 287 -1.83 17.27 19.43
N MET A 288 -1.57 16.34 20.36
CA MET A 288 -1.40 16.65 21.80
C MET A 288 0.00 17.19 22.13
N ILE A 289 1.05 16.60 21.56
CA ILE A 289 2.46 16.88 21.93
C ILE A 289 3.32 17.34 20.76
N GLY A 290 2.72 17.52 19.57
CA GLY A 290 3.41 17.96 18.36
C GLY A 290 4.04 16.82 17.54
N PRO A 291 4.72 17.15 16.42
CA PRO A 291 5.27 16.18 15.48
C PRO A 291 6.28 15.19 16.08
N TRP A 292 6.85 15.49 17.24
CA TRP A 292 7.74 14.59 17.97
C TRP A 292 7.09 13.25 18.35
N ALA A 293 5.77 13.20 18.40
CA ALA A 293 5.03 11.96 18.63
C ALA A 293 5.35 10.86 17.62
N ILE A 294 5.71 11.23 16.38
CA ILE A 294 6.14 10.28 15.34
C ILE A 294 7.45 9.58 15.75
N ALA A 295 8.29 10.22 16.54
CA ALA A 295 9.55 9.65 16.98
C ALA A 295 9.42 8.74 18.23
N LEU A 296 8.28 8.71 18.91
CA LEU A 296 8.08 7.93 20.14
C LEU A 296 8.36 6.43 20.00
N PRO A 297 8.02 5.74 18.90
CA PRO A 297 8.36 4.34 18.72
C PRO A 297 9.83 4.05 18.39
N LEU A 298 10.64 5.06 18.02
CA LEU A 298 12.05 4.88 17.66
C LEU A 298 12.88 4.18 18.75
N PRO A 299 12.75 4.49 20.05
CA PRO A 299 13.48 3.78 21.11
C PRO A 299 13.20 2.28 21.16
N VAL A 300 12.03 1.84 20.70
CA VAL A 300 11.67 0.42 20.61
C VAL A 300 12.18 -0.20 19.31
N LEU A 301 12.19 0.57 18.22
CA LEU A 301 12.64 0.13 16.90
C LEU A 301 14.17 0.03 16.83
N ILE A 302 14.91 1.02 17.35
CA ILE A 302 16.38 1.11 17.24
C ILE A 302 17.08 -0.13 17.80
N PRO A 303 16.80 -0.65 19.01
CA PRO A 303 17.44 -1.85 19.53
C PRO A 303 17.16 -3.08 18.67
N LYS A 304 15.91 -3.26 18.19
CA LYS A 304 15.58 -4.37 17.31
C LYS A 304 16.28 -4.29 15.96
N ILE A 305 16.33 -3.10 15.37
CA ILE A 305 17.07 -2.84 14.13
C ILE A 305 18.57 -3.08 14.31
N ALA A 306 19.13 -2.65 15.43
CA ALA A 306 20.55 -2.85 15.75
C ALA A 306 20.92 -4.33 15.88
N VAL A 307 20.11 -5.12 16.61
CA VAL A 307 20.29 -6.58 16.73
C VAL A 307 20.25 -7.26 15.36
N GLU A 308 19.35 -6.83 14.49
CA GLU A 308 19.20 -7.36 13.15
C GLU A 308 20.40 -7.06 12.25
N ILE A 309 20.95 -5.84 12.36
CA ILE A 309 22.13 -5.42 11.59
C ILE A 309 23.37 -6.17 12.12
N SER A 310 23.56 -6.28 13.44
CA SER A 310 24.71 -6.92 14.06
C SER A 310 24.71 -8.45 13.89
N GLY A 311 23.55 -9.12 14.00
CA GLY A 311 23.43 -10.56 13.77
C GLY A 311 23.77 -11.02 12.35
N GLY A 312 23.93 -10.09 11.39
CA GLY A 312 24.37 -10.41 10.03
C GLY A 312 25.87 -10.33 9.78
N VAL A 313 26.61 -9.75 10.71
CA VAL A 313 28.08 -9.67 10.61
C VAL A 313 28.69 -11.05 10.94
N CYS A 314 28.09 -11.82 11.84
CA CYS A 314 28.58 -13.17 12.16
C CYS A 314 28.35 -14.24 11.07
N TYR A 315 27.38 -14.03 10.13
CA TYR A 315 27.14 -15.01 9.07
C TYR A 315 28.03 -14.85 7.83
N ASP A 316 28.67 -13.67 7.65
CA ASP A 316 29.50 -13.38 6.46
C ASP A 316 30.97 -13.78 6.66
N ASN A 317 31.44 -13.93 7.92
CA ASN A 317 32.79 -14.39 8.19
C ASN A 317 33.01 -15.88 7.91
N GLY A 318 31.96 -16.71 7.99
CA GLY A 318 32.04 -18.15 7.64
C GLY A 318 32.14 -18.42 6.13
N ARG A 319 31.74 -17.46 5.29
CA ARG A 319 31.80 -17.61 3.82
C ARG A 319 33.14 -17.18 3.22
N LYS A 320 33.93 -16.41 3.92
CA LYS A 320 35.24 -15.98 3.42
C LYS A 320 36.33 -17.04 3.62
N GLU A 321 36.19 -17.90 4.62
CA GLU A 321 37.12 -19.02 4.83
C GLU A 321 36.95 -20.16 3.82
N GLY A 322 35.75 -20.34 3.26
CA GLY A 322 35.48 -21.35 2.22
C GLY A 322 36.05 -20.98 0.83
N ILE A 323 36.30 -19.72 0.56
CA ILE A 323 36.80 -19.26 -0.75
C ILE A 323 38.32 -19.27 -0.78
N THR A 324 39.01 -19.03 0.35
CA THR A 324 40.47 -19.09 0.44
C THR A 324 41.02 -20.51 0.35
N ASN A 325 40.28 -21.50 0.82
CA ASN A 325 40.74 -22.90 0.72
C ASN A 325 40.46 -23.55 -0.66
N ALA A 326 39.59 -22.94 -1.53
CA ALA A 326 39.34 -23.43 -2.86
C ALA A 326 40.33 -22.92 -3.91
N VAL A 327 41.01 -21.83 -3.64
CA VAL A 327 42.05 -21.24 -4.56
C VAL A 327 43.44 -21.86 -4.36
N SER A 328 43.71 -22.40 -3.17
CA SER A 328 45.03 -23.01 -2.86
C SER A 328 45.25 -24.43 -3.42
N GLN A 329 44.21 -25.04 -4.04
CA GLN A 329 44.33 -26.42 -4.52
C GLN A 329 44.34 -26.55 -6.07
N LYS A 330 44.50 -25.43 -6.81
CA LYS A 330 44.51 -25.45 -8.29
C LYS A 330 45.77 -24.98 -8.96
N ASP A 331 46.84 -24.68 -8.23
CA ASP A 331 48.12 -24.27 -8.81
C ASP A 331 49.13 -25.44 -8.79
N GLY A 332 48.84 -26.50 -9.48
CA GLY A 332 49.71 -27.65 -9.64
C GLY A 332 49.58 -28.32 -11.04
N ALA A 333 49.46 -27.55 -12.11
CA ALA A 333 49.55 -28.09 -13.47
C ALA A 333 50.54 -27.29 -14.29
N VAL A 334 51.73 -27.84 -14.39
CA VAL A 334 52.83 -27.42 -15.30
C VAL A 334 52.37 -27.61 -16.72
N LEU A 335 52.31 -26.54 -17.50
CA LEU A 335 52.14 -26.60 -18.99
C LEU A 335 53.49 -26.92 -19.62
N PRO A 336 53.56 -27.91 -20.55
CA PRO A 336 54.74 -28.13 -21.38
C PRO A 336 54.78 -27.10 -22.53
N LEU A 337 55.95 -26.53 -22.72
CA LEU A 337 56.33 -25.70 -23.84
C LEU A 337 56.24 -26.52 -25.15
N LEU A 338 55.56 -25.98 -26.16
CA LEU A 338 55.67 -26.40 -27.55
C LEU A 338 56.61 -25.47 -28.29
N PRO A 339 57.58 -25.97 -29.11
CA PRO A 339 58.47 -25.16 -29.93
C PRO A 339 57.85 -24.91 -31.33
N LEU A 340 58.20 -23.69 -31.87
CA LEU A 340 58.01 -23.16 -33.25
C LEU A 340 56.60 -22.71 -33.64
#